data_ff4fbd196afbf6c5e1a4c97ed7f1ea3b
#
_entry.id   ff4fbd196afbf6c5e1a4c97ed7f1ea3b
#
_cell.length_a   1.000
_cell.length_b   1.000
_cell.length_c   1.000
_cell.angle_alpha   90.00
_cell.angle_beta   90.00
_cell.angle_gamma   90.00
#
_symmetry.space_group_name_H-M   'P 1'
#
loop_
_entity.id
_entity.type
_entity.pdbx_description
1 polymer ?
#
loop_
_entity_poly.entity_id
_entity_poly.type
_entity_poly.pdbx_seq_one_letter_code
_entity_poly.pdbx_strand_id
1 'polypeptide(L)'
;MKLINIFKDIKSRFIFFGFINIFLTNIILQILLISTTSIKATFVSQMANFFLGYYFYGKKVFNVRKLKIEIFLKYLILVLLLWNINWTLIDYFHSFGISKNIVSLVIVPFLALISYLTQKYFIFKN
;
A
#
# COMPACT_ATOMS: atom_id res chain seq x y z
N MET A 1 -15.41 21.84 9.62
CA MET A 1 -14.97 21.09 8.44
C MET A 1 -16.02 20.10 7.96
N LYS A 2 -16.31 20.11 6.72
CA LYS A 2 -17.31 19.21 6.16
C LYS A 2 -16.65 17.97 5.59
N LEU A 3 -17.18 16.79 5.89
CA LEU A 3 -16.69 15.55 5.31
C LEU A 3 -16.74 15.58 3.78
N ILE A 4 -17.75 16.25 3.21
CA ILE A 4 -17.89 16.38 1.77
C ILE A 4 -16.65 17.04 1.16
N ASN A 5 -16.08 18.04 1.83
CA ASN A 5 -14.89 18.74 1.32
C ASN A 5 -13.65 17.84 1.33
N ILE A 6 -13.58 16.92 2.28
CA ILE A 6 -12.48 15.96 2.35
C ILE A 6 -12.50 15.04 1.13
N PHE A 7 -13.69 14.62 0.68
CA PHE A 7 -13.82 13.67 -0.43
C PHE A 7 -13.73 14.31 -1.82
N LYS A 8 -13.68 15.64 -1.91
CA LYS A 8 -13.52 16.30 -3.20
C LYS A 8 -12.09 16.29 -3.71
N ASP A 9 -11.13 16.34 -2.80
CA ASP A 9 -9.72 16.41 -3.15
C ASP A 9 -9.13 15.00 -3.24
N ILE A 10 -8.35 14.75 -4.30
CA ILE A 10 -7.68 13.46 -4.50
C ILE A 10 -6.77 13.13 -3.33
N LYS A 11 -6.00 14.12 -2.85
CA LYS A 11 -5.09 13.91 -1.72
C LYS A 11 -5.86 13.49 -0.47
N SER A 12 -6.97 14.17 -0.19
CA SER A 12 -7.77 13.83 0.99
C SER A 12 -8.39 12.46 0.87
N ARG A 13 -8.88 12.10 -0.32
CA ARG A 13 -9.42 10.76 -0.54
C ARG A 13 -8.35 9.69 -0.37
N PHE A 14 -7.14 9.93 -0.90
CA PHE A 14 -6.05 8.98 -0.75
C PHE A 14 -5.69 8.80 0.73
N ILE A 15 -5.59 9.89 1.47
CA ILE A 15 -5.27 9.82 2.91
C ILE A 15 -6.33 9.00 3.64
N PHE A 16 -7.60 9.24 3.37
CA PHE A 16 -8.68 8.54 4.05
C PHE A 16 -8.68 7.04 3.74
N PHE A 17 -8.76 6.69 2.44
CA PHE A 17 -8.80 5.28 2.04
C PHE A 17 -7.46 4.59 2.22
N GLY A 18 -6.37 5.34 2.05
CA GLY A 18 -5.03 4.83 2.29
C GLY A 18 -4.81 4.50 3.75
N PHE A 19 -5.32 5.34 4.66
CA PHE A 19 -5.21 5.09 6.09
C PHE A 19 -5.94 3.78 6.45
N ILE A 20 -7.15 3.59 5.92
CA ILE A 20 -7.92 2.37 6.17
C ILE A 20 -7.14 1.16 5.62
N ASN A 21 -6.65 1.26 4.41
CA ASN A 21 -5.92 0.18 3.76
C ASN A 21 -4.64 -0.16 4.53
N ILE A 22 -3.84 0.86 4.88
CA ILE A 22 -2.61 0.67 5.63
C ILE A 22 -2.90 0.08 7.00
N PHE A 23 -3.94 0.56 7.68
CA PHE A 23 -4.29 0.07 9.00
C PHE A 23 -4.61 -1.43 8.95
N LEU A 24 -5.47 -1.84 8.02
CA LEU A 24 -5.88 -3.24 7.89
C LEU A 24 -4.71 -4.13 7.48
N THR A 25 -3.96 -3.72 6.46
CA THR A 25 -2.87 -4.53 5.96
C THR A 25 -1.69 -4.58 6.92
N ASN A 26 -1.47 -3.50 7.67
CA ASN A 26 -0.40 -3.46 8.65
C ASN A 26 -0.69 -4.37 9.85
N ILE A 27 -1.94 -4.49 10.26
CA ILE A 27 -2.30 -5.46 11.30
C ILE A 27 -1.91 -6.87 10.86
N ILE A 28 -2.24 -7.23 9.63
CA ILE A 28 -1.88 -8.52 9.06
C ILE A 28 -0.36 -8.68 9.07
N LEU A 29 0.37 -7.66 8.61
CA LEU A 29 1.83 -7.69 8.55
C LEU A 29 2.46 -7.87 9.92
N GLN A 30 2.02 -7.10 10.91
CA GLN A 30 2.60 -7.16 12.26
C GLN A 30 2.40 -8.54 12.89
N ILE A 31 1.22 -9.11 12.73
CA ILE A 31 0.94 -10.45 13.27
C ILE A 31 1.81 -11.49 12.57
N LEU A 32 1.91 -11.44 11.27
CA LEU A 32 2.66 -12.43 10.50
C LEU A 32 4.17 -12.30 10.66
N LEU A 33 4.68 -11.09 10.90
CA LEU A 33 6.11 -10.90 11.16
C LEU A 33 6.57 -11.60 12.44
N ILE A 34 5.68 -11.80 13.39
CA ILE A 34 5.99 -12.52 14.61
C ILE A 34 6.05 -14.03 14.36
N SER A 35 5.20 -14.55 13.49
CA SER A 35 4.99 -16.00 13.32
C SER A 35 5.60 -16.58 12.06
N THR A 36 5.97 -15.76 11.06
CA THR A 36 6.54 -16.27 9.80
C THR A 36 7.73 -15.42 9.35
N THR A 37 8.28 -15.76 8.18
CA THR A 37 9.40 -15.00 7.61
C THR A 37 8.92 -13.67 7.04
N SER A 38 9.87 -12.74 6.84
CA SER A 38 9.57 -11.43 6.26
C SER A 38 8.99 -11.56 4.86
N ILE A 39 9.50 -12.49 4.06
CA ILE A 39 9.02 -12.68 2.68
C ILE A 39 7.55 -13.08 2.69
N LYS A 40 7.18 -14.07 3.52
CA LYS A 40 5.80 -14.53 3.59
C LYS A 40 4.86 -13.49 4.19
N ALA A 41 5.30 -12.85 5.28
CA ALA A 41 4.49 -11.83 5.95
C ALA A 41 4.17 -10.67 5.02
N THR A 42 5.18 -10.15 4.34
CA THR A 42 4.99 -9.04 3.42
C THR A 42 4.19 -9.46 2.19
N PHE A 43 4.36 -10.69 1.71
CA PHE A 43 3.59 -11.18 0.57
C PHE A 43 2.09 -11.20 0.87
N VAL A 44 1.70 -11.80 2.00
CA VAL A 44 0.29 -11.88 2.39
C VAL A 44 -0.29 -10.47 2.60
N SER A 45 0.46 -9.61 3.29
CA SER A 45 0.05 -8.24 3.52
C SER A 45 -0.14 -7.47 2.21
N GLN A 46 0.77 -7.65 1.26
CA GLN A 46 0.69 -6.96 -0.03
C GLN A 46 -0.44 -7.52 -0.90
N MET A 47 -0.75 -8.80 -0.79
CA MET A 47 -1.91 -9.35 -1.51
C MET A 47 -3.21 -8.75 -0.96
N ALA A 48 -3.33 -8.64 0.36
CA ALA A 48 -4.49 -7.96 0.95
C ALA A 48 -4.55 -6.51 0.49
N ASN A 49 -3.40 -5.82 0.48
CA ASN A 49 -3.31 -4.45 -0.01
C ASN A 49 -3.74 -4.37 -1.48
N PHE A 50 -3.34 -5.34 -2.28
CA PHE A 50 -3.69 -5.36 -3.70
C PHE A 50 -5.21 -5.40 -3.91
N PHE A 51 -5.87 -6.34 -3.25
CA PHE A 51 -7.32 -6.49 -3.42
C PHE A 51 -8.09 -5.29 -2.89
N LEU A 52 -7.72 -4.79 -1.71
CA LEU A 52 -8.38 -3.61 -1.14
C LEU A 52 -8.04 -2.35 -1.93
N GLY A 53 -6.76 -2.18 -2.26
CA GLY A 53 -6.29 -0.96 -2.89
C GLY A 53 -6.74 -0.81 -4.33
N TYR A 54 -6.81 -1.89 -5.08
CA TYR A 54 -7.22 -1.81 -6.47
C TYR A 54 -8.59 -1.14 -6.60
N TYR A 55 -9.54 -1.59 -5.80
CA TYR A 55 -10.88 -1.01 -5.82
C TYR A 55 -10.89 0.40 -5.20
N PHE A 56 -10.32 0.53 -3.99
CA PHE A 56 -10.38 1.81 -3.28
C PHE A 56 -9.67 2.91 -4.06
N TYR A 57 -8.44 2.66 -4.50
CA TYR A 57 -7.68 3.71 -5.18
C TYR A 57 -8.22 4.00 -6.56
N GLY A 58 -8.63 2.98 -7.30
CA GLY A 58 -9.17 3.18 -8.64
C GLY A 58 -10.50 3.91 -8.64
N LYS A 59 -11.45 3.45 -7.84
CA LYS A 59 -12.82 3.96 -7.86
C LYS A 59 -13.07 5.09 -6.87
N LYS A 60 -12.49 5.00 -5.66
CA LYS A 60 -12.82 5.94 -4.59
C LYS A 60 -11.85 7.09 -4.47
N VAL A 61 -10.59 6.89 -4.82
CA VAL A 61 -9.56 7.93 -4.69
C VAL A 61 -9.34 8.67 -6.00
N PHE A 62 -8.93 7.96 -7.05
CA PHE A 62 -8.59 8.56 -8.33
C PHE A 62 -9.78 8.62 -9.28
N ASN A 63 -10.89 8.04 -8.88
CA ASN A 63 -12.17 8.18 -9.57
C ASN A 63 -12.10 7.77 -11.04
N VAL A 64 -11.46 6.65 -11.32
CA VAL A 64 -11.31 6.13 -12.67
C VAL A 64 -12.67 5.61 -13.15
N ARG A 65 -13.06 5.99 -14.38
CA ARG A 65 -14.35 5.61 -14.93
C ARG A 65 -14.51 4.12 -15.12
N LYS A 66 -13.45 3.46 -15.61
CA LYS A 66 -13.45 2.04 -15.86
C LYS A 66 -12.11 1.44 -15.51
N LEU A 67 -12.12 0.38 -14.69
CA LEU A 67 -10.90 -0.34 -14.33
C LEU A 67 -10.61 -1.37 -15.43
N LYS A 68 -9.70 -1.02 -16.33
CA LYS A 68 -9.30 -1.89 -17.45
C LYS A 68 -8.22 -2.85 -17.01
N ILE A 69 -8.03 -3.92 -17.81
CA ILE A 69 -6.98 -4.91 -17.55
C ILE A 69 -5.58 -4.25 -17.52
N GLU A 70 -5.37 -3.22 -18.33
CA GLU A 70 -4.12 -2.48 -18.36
C GLU A 70 -3.83 -1.84 -17.00
N ILE A 71 -4.84 -1.22 -16.39
CA ILE A 71 -4.72 -0.62 -15.05
C ILE A 71 -4.43 -1.71 -14.02
N PHE A 72 -5.13 -2.84 -14.11
CA PHE A 72 -4.92 -3.98 -13.22
C PHE A 72 -3.46 -4.45 -13.26
N LEU A 73 -2.92 -4.63 -14.48
CA LEU A 73 -1.55 -5.10 -14.64
C LEU A 73 -0.53 -4.10 -14.12
N LYS A 74 -0.74 -2.80 -14.37
CA LYS A 74 0.14 -1.76 -13.85
C LYS A 74 0.16 -1.74 -12.33
N TYR A 75 -1.02 -1.87 -11.72
CA TYR A 75 -1.12 -1.87 -10.26
C TYR A 75 -0.49 -3.13 -9.67
N LEU A 76 -0.68 -4.28 -10.32
CA LEU A 76 -0.05 -5.53 -9.88
C LEU A 76 1.47 -5.41 -9.90
N ILE A 77 2.04 -4.83 -10.98
CA ILE A 77 3.48 -4.61 -11.06
C ILE A 77 3.95 -3.72 -9.92
N LEU A 78 3.23 -2.64 -9.64
CA LEU A 78 3.58 -1.76 -8.53
C LEU A 78 3.58 -2.51 -7.20
N VAL A 79 2.54 -3.31 -6.93
CA VAL A 79 2.42 -4.07 -5.70
C VAL A 79 3.58 -5.07 -5.55
N LEU A 80 3.95 -5.73 -6.63
CA LEU A 80 5.08 -6.68 -6.60
C LEU A 80 6.41 -5.97 -6.36
N LEU A 81 6.61 -4.79 -6.95
CA LEU A 81 7.81 -4.00 -6.71
C LEU A 81 7.88 -3.54 -5.26
N LEU A 82 6.76 -3.05 -4.72
CA LEU A 82 6.70 -2.62 -3.32
C LEU A 82 6.93 -3.79 -2.37
N TRP A 83 6.42 -4.97 -2.71
CA TRP A 83 6.67 -6.16 -1.92
C TRP A 83 8.17 -6.46 -1.85
N ASN A 84 8.86 -6.46 -2.98
CA ASN A 84 10.30 -6.71 -3.01
C ASN A 84 11.08 -5.68 -2.21
N ILE A 85 10.74 -4.41 -2.35
CA ILE A 85 11.40 -3.36 -1.57
C ILE A 85 11.13 -3.55 -0.08
N ASN A 86 9.89 -3.86 0.28
CA ASN A 86 9.48 -3.96 1.67
C ASN A 86 10.23 -5.06 2.41
N TRP A 87 10.17 -6.31 1.92
CA TRP A 87 10.83 -7.40 2.64
C TRP A 87 12.35 -7.25 2.64
N THR A 88 12.91 -6.71 1.55
CA THR A 88 14.35 -6.48 1.46
C THR A 88 14.82 -5.49 2.52
N LEU A 89 14.11 -4.36 2.65
CA LEU A 89 14.46 -3.35 3.65
C LEU A 89 14.25 -3.85 5.08
N ILE A 90 13.18 -4.62 5.31
CA ILE A 90 12.93 -5.18 6.63
C ILE A 90 14.08 -6.08 7.03
N ASP A 91 14.49 -6.99 6.16
CA ASP A 91 15.57 -7.92 6.46
C ASP A 91 16.91 -7.19 6.59
N TYR A 92 17.17 -6.20 5.75
CA TYR A 92 18.39 -5.43 5.80
C TYR A 92 18.56 -4.74 7.16
N PHE A 93 17.54 -3.99 7.59
CA PHE A 93 17.64 -3.27 8.86
C PHE A 93 17.53 -4.20 10.06
N HIS A 94 16.84 -5.33 9.91
CA HIS A 94 16.80 -6.34 10.97
C HIS A 94 18.20 -6.92 11.24
N SER A 95 19.04 -7.00 10.23
CA SER A 95 20.41 -7.49 10.38
C SER A 95 21.26 -6.60 11.30
N PHE A 96 20.84 -5.36 11.52
CA PHE A 96 21.49 -4.45 12.47
C PHE A 96 20.90 -4.55 13.88
N GLY A 97 20.04 -5.53 14.13
CA GLY A 97 19.46 -5.73 15.46
C GLY A 97 18.15 -5.02 15.71
N ILE A 98 17.58 -4.38 14.69
CA ILE A 98 16.29 -3.69 14.83
C ILE A 98 15.16 -4.68 14.61
N SER A 99 14.11 -4.60 15.42
CA SER A 99 12.93 -5.46 15.30
C SER A 99 12.28 -5.29 13.91
N LYS A 100 11.91 -6.41 13.29
CA LYS A 100 11.20 -6.38 12.00
C LYS A 100 9.92 -5.57 12.08
N ASN A 101 9.21 -5.66 13.19
CA ASN A 101 7.97 -4.92 13.38
C ASN A 101 8.21 -3.40 13.40
N ILE A 102 9.28 -2.95 14.07
CA ILE A 102 9.63 -1.53 14.10
C ILE A 102 10.04 -1.06 12.71
N VAL A 103 10.88 -1.82 12.02
CA VAL A 103 11.34 -1.45 10.67
C VAL A 103 10.15 -1.28 9.73
N SER A 104 9.20 -2.22 9.75
CA SER A 104 8.04 -2.15 8.87
C SER A 104 7.18 -0.92 9.16
N LEU A 105 7.01 -0.56 10.44
CA LEU A 105 6.24 0.63 10.81
C LEU A 105 6.87 1.92 10.28
N VAL A 106 8.20 1.97 10.22
CA VAL A 106 8.90 3.14 9.70
C VAL A 106 8.86 3.19 8.18
N ILE A 107 9.01 2.03 7.52
CA ILE A 107 9.10 1.95 6.06
C ILE A 107 7.73 2.18 5.38
N VAL A 108 6.65 1.71 5.97
CA VAL A 108 5.31 1.75 5.35
C VAL A 108 4.91 3.16 4.89
N PRO A 109 5.08 4.22 5.69
CA PRO A 109 4.71 5.56 5.21
C PRO A 109 5.48 6.00 3.96
N PHE A 110 6.76 5.66 3.87
CA PHE A 110 7.57 6.00 2.68
C PHE A 110 7.08 5.24 1.45
N LEU A 111 6.79 3.95 1.62
CA LEU A 111 6.26 3.15 0.52
C LEU A 111 4.88 3.66 0.10
N ALA A 112 4.07 4.09 1.05
CA ALA A 112 2.75 4.65 0.75
C ALA A 112 2.87 5.93 -0.09
N LEU A 113 3.85 6.77 0.20
CA LEU A 113 4.07 7.99 -0.58
C LEU A 113 4.48 7.66 -2.01
N ILE A 114 5.43 6.74 -2.18
CA ILE A 114 5.85 6.28 -3.50
C ILE A 114 4.66 5.70 -4.26
N SER A 115 3.87 4.89 -3.58
CA SER A 115 2.69 4.26 -4.15
C SER A 115 1.68 5.31 -4.62
N TYR A 116 1.43 6.33 -3.80
CA TYR A 116 0.50 7.40 -4.16
C TYR A 116 0.94 8.12 -5.43
N LEU A 117 2.20 8.50 -5.50
CA LEU A 117 2.71 9.23 -6.67
C LEU A 117 2.63 8.39 -7.93
N THR A 118 3.00 7.11 -7.83
CA THR A 118 2.94 6.20 -8.97
C THR A 118 1.51 5.97 -9.43
N GLN A 119 0.60 5.78 -8.50
CA GLN A 119 -0.81 5.57 -8.83
C GLN A 119 -1.41 6.80 -9.50
N LYS A 120 -1.13 7.97 -8.96
CA LYS A 120 -1.70 9.22 -9.48
C LYS A 120 -1.23 9.54 -10.90
N TYR A 121 0.06 9.36 -11.16
CA TYR A 121 0.64 9.83 -12.41
C TYR A 121 0.79 8.75 -13.48
N PHE A 122 0.79 7.47 -13.10
CA PHE A 122 1.09 6.40 -14.07
C PHE A 122 0.03 5.32 -14.16
N ILE A 123 -0.78 5.11 -13.14
CA ILE A 123 -1.70 3.98 -13.10
C ILE A 123 -3.16 4.40 -13.26
N PHE A 124 -3.68 5.14 -12.28
CA PHE A 124 -5.11 5.50 -12.26
C PHE A 124 -5.30 6.87 -12.94
N LYS A 125 -5.37 6.81 -14.26
CA LYS A 125 -5.68 7.98 -15.09
C LYS A 125 -6.91 7.70 -15.91
N ASN A 126 -7.70 8.74 -16.14
CA ASN A 126 -8.84 8.64 -17.07
C ASN A 126 -8.42 8.86 -18.51
#